data_553cea8d2e6f2532e710eaac5f202f65
#
_entry.id   553cea8d2e6f2532e710eaac5f202f65
#
_cell.length_a   1.000
_cell.length_b   1.000
_cell.length_c   1.000
_cell.angle_alpha   90.00
_cell.angle_beta   90.00
_cell.angle_gamma   90.00
#
_symmetry.space_group_name_H-M   'P 1'
#
loop_
_entity.id
_entity.type
_entity.pdbx_description
1 polymer ?
#
loop_
_entity_poly.entity_id
_entity_poly.type
_entity_poly.pdbx_seq_one_letter_code
_entity_poly.pdbx_strand_id
1 'polypeptide(L)'
;MRFAINLATNQNGLTGTNPSVGCVIVKNKKIISYGVTSLNGRPHAETVALKKCKNNTSKSTIYVTLEPCSHYGKTPPCTNVIIKSKVKKVYYSVEDSDLRSFNNSKKILSSKKISTKS
;
A
#
# COMPACT_ATOMS: atom_id res chain seq x y z
N MET A 1 -5.46 7.56 -8.02
CA MET A 1 -4.19 8.01 -7.39
C MET A 1 -4.29 9.38 -6.71
N ARG A 2 -5.01 10.34 -7.29
CA ARG A 2 -5.14 11.68 -6.67
C ARG A 2 -5.70 11.63 -5.24
N PHE A 3 -6.72 10.82 -5.00
CA PHE A 3 -7.29 10.66 -3.67
C PHE A 3 -6.25 10.12 -2.68
N ALA A 4 -5.47 9.13 -3.10
CA ALA A 4 -4.41 8.56 -2.26
C ALA A 4 -3.36 9.63 -1.91
N ILE A 5 -2.98 10.47 -2.86
CA ILE A 5 -2.03 11.56 -2.63
C ILE A 5 -2.60 12.58 -1.63
N ASN A 6 -3.88 12.92 -1.76
CA ASN A 6 -4.53 13.85 -0.83
C ASN A 6 -4.56 13.30 0.60
N LEU A 7 -4.82 11.99 0.76
CA LEU A 7 -4.76 11.35 2.07
C LEU A 7 -3.37 11.47 2.68
N ALA A 8 -2.33 11.19 1.91
CA ALA A 8 -0.95 11.28 2.37
C ALA A 8 -0.60 12.71 2.76
N THR A 9 -0.99 13.69 1.97
CA THR A 9 -0.72 15.10 2.21
C THR A 9 -1.34 15.58 3.52
N ASN A 10 -2.59 15.19 3.78
CA ASN A 10 -3.29 15.60 4.99
C ASN A 10 -2.68 15.02 6.28
N GLN A 11 -2.00 13.88 6.18
CA GLN A 11 -1.37 13.23 7.34
C GLN A 11 0.13 13.60 7.48
N ASN A 12 0.66 14.36 6.54
CA ASN A 12 2.08 14.69 6.51
C ASN A 12 2.49 15.41 7.81
N GLY A 13 3.63 14.99 8.37
CA GLY A 13 4.14 15.52 9.63
C GLY A 13 3.60 14.82 10.88
N LEU A 14 2.65 13.88 10.75
CA LEU A 14 2.03 13.18 11.86
C LEU A 14 2.43 11.70 11.96
N THR A 15 3.34 11.25 11.09
CA THR A 15 3.67 9.83 10.94
C THR A 15 5.04 9.46 11.50
N GLY A 16 5.60 10.29 12.36
CA GLY A 16 6.93 10.05 12.94
C GLY A 16 8.00 10.05 11.86
N THR A 17 8.93 9.10 11.93
CA THR A 17 10.01 8.96 10.95
C THR A 17 9.59 8.21 9.68
N ASN A 18 8.41 7.58 9.69
CA ASN A 18 7.89 6.90 8.51
C ASN A 18 7.25 7.91 7.54
N PRO A 19 7.34 7.69 6.23
CA PRO A 19 6.68 8.58 5.28
C PRO A 19 5.16 8.51 5.44
N SER A 20 4.50 9.62 5.11
CA SER A 20 3.05 9.65 5.03
C SER A 20 2.62 9.05 3.69
N VAL A 21 1.88 7.97 3.74
CA VAL A 21 1.45 7.21 2.56
C VAL A 21 -0.08 7.15 2.55
N GLY A 22 -0.66 7.30 1.37
CA GLY A 22 -2.10 7.10 1.15
C GLY A 22 -2.33 5.86 0.30
N CYS A 23 -3.38 5.12 0.61
CA CYS A 23 -3.75 3.90 -0.09
C CYS A 23 -5.25 3.88 -0.35
N VAL A 24 -5.63 3.54 -1.57
CA VAL A 24 -7.04 3.42 -1.98
C VAL A 24 -7.24 2.07 -2.65
N ILE A 25 -8.29 1.37 -2.28
CA ILE A 25 -8.62 0.07 -2.87
C ILE A 25 -9.88 0.21 -3.70
N VAL A 26 -9.79 -0.23 -4.97
CA VAL A 26 -10.87 -0.12 -5.95
C VAL A 26 -11.24 -1.52 -6.43
N LYS A 27 -12.54 -1.79 -6.49
CA LYS A 27 -13.08 -3.04 -7.02
C LYS A 27 -14.34 -2.74 -7.81
N ASN A 28 -14.45 -3.30 -9.02
CA ASN A 28 -15.60 -3.06 -9.90
C ASN A 28 -15.85 -1.55 -10.12
N LYS A 29 -14.76 -0.80 -10.33
CA LYS A 29 -14.78 0.65 -10.57
C LYS A 29 -15.28 1.49 -9.39
N LYS A 30 -15.33 0.90 -8.19
CA LYS A 30 -15.77 1.61 -6.97
C LYS A 30 -14.69 1.57 -5.92
N ILE A 31 -14.50 2.67 -5.20
CA ILE A 31 -13.64 2.71 -4.04
C ILE A 31 -14.32 1.93 -2.92
N ILE A 32 -13.68 0.85 -2.47
CA ILE A 32 -14.23 0.01 -1.41
C ILE A 32 -13.54 0.25 -0.07
N SER A 33 -12.35 0.85 -0.08
CA SER A 33 -11.64 1.19 1.15
C SER A 33 -10.54 2.18 0.86
N TYR A 34 -10.07 2.83 1.91
CA TYR A 34 -8.88 3.68 1.87
C TYR A 34 -8.20 3.67 3.22
N GLY A 35 -6.92 4.04 3.22
CA GLY A 35 -6.14 4.16 4.43
C GLY A 35 -5.02 5.16 4.24
N VAL A 36 -4.46 5.58 5.35
CA VAL A 36 -3.33 6.49 5.40
C VAL A 36 -2.41 6.02 6.52
N THR A 37 -1.11 6.29 6.41
CA THR A 37 -0.17 5.98 7.48
C THR A 37 -0.72 6.52 8.80
N SER A 38 -0.82 5.66 9.79
CA SER A 38 -1.37 6.05 11.08
C SER A 38 -0.45 7.01 11.82
N LEU A 39 -0.98 7.68 12.83
CA LEU A 39 -0.20 8.54 13.72
C LEU A 39 1.00 7.75 14.24
N ASN A 40 2.17 8.39 14.29
CA ASN A 40 3.43 7.78 14.70
C ASN A 40 3.97 6.71 13.71
N GLY A 41 3.35 6.57 12.53
CA GLY A 41 3.90 5.81 11.41
C GLY A 41 3.46 4.37 11.26
N ARG A 42 2.68 3.83 12.18
CA ARG A 42 2.20 2.45 12.10
C ARG A 42 0.77 2.32 12.62
N PRO A 43 -0.04 1.43 12.05
CA PRO A 43 0.24 0.62 10.84
C PRO A 43 0.35 1.45 9.56
N HIS A 44 0.93 0.87 8.51
CA HIS A 44 1.06 1.50 7.20
C HIS A 44 -0.30 1.60 6.50
N ALA A 45 -0.38 2.48 5.50
CA ALA A 45 -1.62 2.77 4.79
C ALA A 45 -2.27 1.53 4.16
N GLU A 46 -1.47 0.66 3.56
CA GLU A 46 -1.96 -0.56 2.92
C GLU A 46 -2.63 -1.49 3.93
N THR A 47 -1.99 -1.67 5.08
CA THR A 47 -2.55 -2.49 6.16
C THR A 47 -3.86 -1.90 6.68
N VAL A 48 -3.93 -0.59 6.86
CA VAL A 48 -5.15 0.08 7.30
C VAL A 48 -6.28 -0.15 6.31
N ALA A 49 -6.02 0.09 5.02
CA ALA A 49 -7.03 -0.04 3.98
C ALA A 49 -7.52 -1.49 3.83
N LEU A 50 -6.59 -2.45 3.84
CA LEU A 50 -6.93 -3.87 3.65
C LEU A 50 -7.73 -4.42 4.83
N LYS A 51 -7.41 -4.03 6.05
CA LYS A 51 -8.18 -4.46 7.22
C LYS A 51 -9.62 -3.99 7.18
N LYS A 52 -9.89 -2.80 6.68
CA LYS A 52 -11.25 -2.28 6.56
C LYS A 52 -12.09 -3.07 5.57
N CYS A 53 -11.47 -3.64 4.54
CA CYS A 53 -12.18 -4.42 3.53
C CYS A 53 -12.54 -5.83 4.01
N LYS A 54 -11.90 -6.31 5.07
CA LYS A 54 -12.06 -7.69 5.54
C LYS A 54 -11.79 -8.68 4.39
N ASN A 55 -12.79 -9.44 3.96
CA ASN A 55 -12.63 -10.48 2.94
C ASN A 55 -13.01 -10.03 1.53
N ASN A 56 -13.23 -8.75 1.30
CA ASN A 56 -13.74 -8.24 0.01
C ASN A 56 -12.63 -7.68 -0.89
N THR A 57 -11.40 -8.20 -0.78
CA THR A 57 -10.25 -7.64 -1.51
C THR A 57 -9.84 -8.43 -2.74
N SER A 58 -10.36 -9.65 -2.90
CA SER A 58 -10.01 -10.49 -4.06
C SER A 58 -10.30 -9.80 -5.38
N LYS A 59 -9.33 -9.81 -6.29
CA LYS A 59 -9.41 -9.18 -7.61
C LYS A 59 -9.56 -7.65 -7.59
N SER A 60 -9.27 -7.02 -6.47
CA SER A 60 -9.27 -5.56 -6.37
C SER A 60 -7.96 -4.97 -6.91
N THR A 61 -7.93 -3.65 -7.04
CA THR A 61 -6.75 -2.87 -7.43
C THR A 61 -6.39 -1.92 -6.31
N ILE A 62 -5.10 -1.86 -5.98
CA ILE A 62 -4.58 -0.94 -4.98
C ILE A 62 -3.89 0.24 -5.67
N TYR A 63 -4.19 1.45 -5.21
CA TYR A 63 -3.47 2.67 -5.56
C TYR A 63 -2.80 3.17 -4.29
N VAL A 64 -1.47 3.21 -4.28
CA VAL A 64 -0.69 3.62 -3.12
C VAL A 64 0.35 4.65 -3.55
N THR A 65 0.64 5.63 -2.70
CA THR A 65 1.53 6.74 -3.08
C THR A 65 3.01 6.37 -3.05
N LEU A 66 3.37 5.33 -2.33
CA LEU A 66 4.76 4.86 -2.24
C LEU A 66 4.81 3.36 -2.52
N GLU A 67 5.89 2.90 -3.11
CA GLU A 67 6.13 1.47 -3.34
C GLU A 67 5.92 0.70 -2.02
N PRO A 68 5.07 -0.36 -1.99
CA PRO A 68 4.85 -1.12 -0.76
C PRO A 68 6.14 -1.71 -0.22
N CYS A 69 6.32 -1.65 1.10
CA CYS A 69 7.54 -2.18 1.71
C CYS A 69 7.62 -3.70 1.55
N SER A 70 8.85 -4.19 1.38
CA SER A 70 9.13 -5.61 1.17
C SER A 70 10.11 -6.18 2.17
N HIS A 71 10.50 -5.40 3.17
CA HIS A 71 11.42 -5.84 4.22
C HIS A 71 10.71 -5.89 5.57
N TYR A 72 11.20 -6.73 6.47
CA TYR A 72 10.72 -6.77 7.85
C TYR A 72 11.31 -5.59 8.64
N GLY A 73 10.43 -4.82 9.28
CA GLY A 73 10.81 -3.82 10.25
C GLY A 73 10.16 -4.18 11.58
N LYS A 74 9.50 -3.23 12.24
CA LYS A 74 8.71 -3.51 13.44
C LYS A 74 7.47 -4.35 13.14
N THR A 75 7.02 -4.33 11.89
CA THR A 75 5.87 -5.09 11.41
C THR A 75 6.26 -5.86 10.15
N PRO A 76 5.52 -6.92 9.79
CA PRO A 76 5.75 -7.63 8.53
C PRO A 76 5.60 -6.69 7.33
N PRO A 77 6.26 -6.99 6.20
CA PRO A 77 6.18 -6.16 5.01
C PRO A 77 4.76 -6.09 4.46
N CYS A 78 4.40 -4.93 3.89
CA CYS A 78 3.08 -4.74 3.28
C CYS A 78 2.84 -5.69 2.11
N THR A 79 3.89 -6.12 1.42
CA THR A 79 3.77 -7.12 0.35
C THR A 79 3.10 -8.40 0.84
N ASN A 80 3.37 -8.83 2.09
CA ASN A 80 2.75 -10.02 2.65
C ASN A 80 1.23 -9.86 2.78
N VAL A 81 0.78 -8.71 3.28
CA VAL A 81 -0.65 -8.42 3.45
C VAL A 81 -1.34 -8.33 2.09
N ILE A 82 -0.68 -7.70 1.12
CA ILE A 82 -1.20 -7.55 -0.24
C ILE A 82 -1.39 -8.92 -0.89
N ILE A 83 -0.39 -9.80 -0.78
CA ILE A 83 -0.46 -11.15 -1.35
C ILE A 83 -1.61 -11.94 -0.72
N LYS A 84 -1.74 -11.91 0.59
CA LYS A 84 -2.83 -12.60 1.30
C LYS A 84 -4.20 -12.09 0.90
N SER A 85 -4.31 -10.83 0.52
CA SER A 85 -5.58 -10.19 0.15
C SER A 85 -6.04 -10.53 -1.27
N LYS A 86 -5.21 -11.21 -2.05
CA LYS A 86 -5.52 -11.67 -3.41
C LYS A 86 -5.92 -10.53 -4.36
N VAL A 87 -5.35 -9.35 -4.18
CA VAL A 87 -5.51 -8.24 -5.12
C VAL A 87 -4.87 -8.62 -6.45
N LYS A 88 -5.36 -8.04 -7.55
CA LYS A 88 -4.83 -8.36 -8.89
C LYS A 88 -3.79 -7.37 -9.37
N LYS A 89 -3.81 -6.14 -8.90
CA LYS A 89 -2.94 -5.08 -9.42
C LYS A 89 -2.63 -4.04 -8.35
N VAL A 90 -1.40 -3.53 -8.39
CA VAL A 90 -0.94 -2.45 -7.52
C VAL A 90 -0.34 -1.35 -8.38
N TYR A 91 -0.86 -0.13 -8.24
CA TYR A 91 -0.26 1.07 -8.79
C TYR A 91 0.39 1.84 -7.66
N TYR A 92 1.65 2.27 -7.85
CA TYR A 92 2.30 3.15 -6.88
C TYR A 92 2.90 4.36 -7.60
N SER A 93 3.00 5.48 -6.90
CA SER A 93 3.44 6.74 -7.49
C SER A 93 4.95 6.92 -7.43
N VAL A 94 5.56 6.59 -6.30
CA VAL A 94 6.98 6.81 -6.06
C VAL A 94 7.62 5.51 -5.60
N GLU A 95 8.80 5.20 -6.14
CA GLU A 95 9.59 4.07 -5.67
C GLU A 95 10.18 4.36 -4.29
N ASP A 96 10.27 3.31 -3.46
CA ASP A 96 10.88 3.46 -2.15
C ASP A 96 12.38 3.66 -2.28
N SER A 97 12.90 4.71 -1.64
CA SER A 97 14.34 4.98 -1.64
C SER A 97 15.14 4.06 -0.73
N ASP A 98 14.47 3.33 0.15
CA ASP A 98 15.13 2.34 1.01
C ASP A 98 15.62 1.18 0.15
N LEU A 99 16.93 0.93 0.16
CA LEU A 99 17.56 -0.11 -0.66
C LEU A 99 17.00 -1.51 -0.38
N ARG A 100 16.42 -1.73 0.80
CA ARG A 100 15.78 -3.00 1.14
C ARG A 100 14.47 -3.23 0.41
N SER A 101 13.81 -2.16 -0.02
CA SER A 101 12.50 -2.22 -0.69
C SER A 101 12.55 -1.84 -2.15
N PHE A 102 13.51 -1.01 -2.55
CA PHE A 102 13.60 -0.47 -3.91
C PHE A 102 13.50 -1.57 -4.97
N ASN A 103 12.46 -1.53 -5.78
CA ASN A 103 12.15 -2.50 -6.83
C ASN A 103 11.95 -3.95 -6.34
N ASN A 104 12.08 -4.24 -5.05
CA ASN A 104 11.89 -5.60 -4.54
C ASN A 104 10.41 -5.97 -4.45
N SER A 105 9.55 -5.03 -4.11
CA SER A 105 8.12 -5.28 -4.04
C SER A 105 7.57 -5.71 -5.40
N LYS A 106 8.01 -5.07 -6.47
CA LYS A 106 7.61 -5.44 -7.83
C LYS A 106 7.96 -6.89 -8.15
N LYS A 107 9.17 -7.32 -7.82
CA LYS A 107 9.62 -8.71 -8.05
C LYS A 107 8.77 -9.69 -7.23
N ILE A 108 8.56 -9.40 -5.96
CA ILE A 108 7.81 -10.26 -5.05
C ILE A 108 6.34 -10.37 -5.50
N LEU A 109 5.69 -9.26 -5.78
CA LEU A 109 4.30 -9.25 -6.19
C LEU A 109 4.11 -9.91 -7.55
N SER A 110 5.02 -9.67 -8.51
CA SER A 110 4.97 -10.31 -9.83
C SER A 110 5.12 -11.83 -9.73
N SER A 111 5.93 -12.33 -8.80
CA SER A 111 6.10 -13.78 -8.59
C SER A 111 4.80 -14.43 -8.10
N LYS A 112 3.88 -13.67 -7.54
CA LYS A 112 2.57 -14.11 -7.08
C LYS A 112 1.45 -13.69 -8.03
N LYS A 113 1.80 -13.34 -9.27
CA LYS A 113 0.86 -12.96 -10.35
C LYS A 113 0.07 -11.68 -10.06
N ILE A 114 0.64 -10.79 -9.24
CA ILE A 114 0.07 -9.47 -8.99
C ILE A 114 0.80 -8.47 -9.90
N SER A 115 0.06 -7.83 -10.79
CA SER A 115 0.61 -6.83 -11.69
C SER A 115 0.95 -5.56 -10.92
N THR A 116 2.11 -4.96 -11.20
CA THR A 116 2.51 -3.69 -10.57
C THR A 116 2.81 -2.65 -11.64
N LYS A 117 2.54 -1.38 -11.33
CA LYS A 117 2.80 -0.27 -12.22
C LYS A 117 3.13 0.99 -11.43
N SER A 118 4.16 1.69 -11.87
CA SER A 118 4.51 2.99 -11.26
C SER A 118 4.06 4.17 -12.13
#